data_2b6beec1c13311633373071a510ad7e1
#
_entry.id   2b6beec1c13311633373071a510ad7e1
#
_cell.length_a   1.000
_cell.length_b   1.000
_cell.length_c   1.000
_cell.angle_alpha   90.00
_cell.angle_beta   90.00
_cell.angle_gamma   90.00
#
_symmetry.space_group_name_H-M   'P 1'
#
loop_
_entity.id
_entity.type
_entity.pdbx_description
1 polymer ?
#
loop_
_entity_poly.entity_id
_entity_poly.type
_entity_poly.pdbx_seq_one_letter_code
_entity_poly.pdbx_strand_id
1 'polypeptide(L)'
;MSKEIKSQTALQTIAKLSDPAYQINGLARMIHEDADRHGLWDDFREAMRRFEDREDSARLSALRYYATGVVSGEVSEMRSAHEDKTHYAEEMADVLIALLSTAEELRIDLGSEVVRKMEINKRRPWKHGKEEQ
;
A
#
# COMPACT_ATOMS: atom_id res chain seq x y z
N MET A 1 4.90 -33.95 17.85
CA MET A 1 3.75 -33.39 17.14
C MET A 1 3.10 -34.47 16.31
N SER A 2 1.81 -34.69 16.50
CA SER A 2 1.06 -35.67 15.70
C SER A 2 0.98 -35.24 14.23
N LYS A 3 0.80 -36.21 13.32
CA LYS A 3 0.58 -35.93 11.88
C LYS A 3 -0.56 -34.95 11.65
N GLU A 4 -1.57 -34.97 12.51
CA GLU A 4 -2.77 -34.15 12.44
C GLU A 4 -2.48 -32.66 12.70
N ILE A 5 -1.66 -32.35 13.70
CA ILE A 5 -1.25 -30.97 14.02
C ILE A 5 -0.39 -30.40 12.89
N LYS A 6 0.51 -31.20 12.31
CA LYS A 6 1.32 -30.78 11.16
C LYS A 6 0.45 -30.49 9.92
N SER A 7 -0.58 -31.29 9.69
CA SER A 7 -1.52 -31.10 8.57
C SER A 7 -2.35 -29.84 8.74
N GLN A 8 -2.88 -29.55 9.95
CA GLN A 8 -3.61 -28.31 10.25
C GLN A 8 -2.75 -27.08 10.06
N THR A 9 -1.49 -27.11 10.51
CA THR A 9 -0.55 -25.98 10.33
C THR A 9 -0.26 -25.73 8.85
N ALA A 10 -0.10 -26.78 8.04
CA ALA A 10 0.08 -26.64 6.59
C ALA A 10 -1.13 -26.04 5.90
N LEU A 11 -2.36 -26.48 6.25
CA LEU A 11 -3.60 -25.93 5.73
C LEU A 11 -3.80 -24.45 6.11
N GLN A 12 -3.49 -24.09 7.34
CA GLN A 12 -3.52 -22.69 7.79
C GLN A 12 -2.54 -21.82 7.01
N THR A 13 -1.35 -22.32 6.73
CA THR A 13 -0.35 -21.61 5.93
C THR A 13 -0.83 -21.41 4.50
N ILE A 14 -1.42 -22.44 3.86
CA ILE A 14 -1.97 -22.35 2.51
C ILE A 14 -3.12 -21.33 2.47
N ALA A 15 -4.02 -21.36 3.43
CA ALA A 15 -5.13 -20.40 3.53
C ALA A 15 -4.60 -18.96 3.66
N LYS A 16 -3.57 -18.74 4.48
CA LYS A 16 -2.94 -17.43 4.67
C LYS A 16 -2.26 -16.94 3.39
N LEU A 17 -1.54 -17.81 2.67
CA LEU A 17 -0.88 -17.47 1.41
C LEU A 17 -1.88 -17.13 0.30
N SER A 18 -3.12 -17.63 0.38
CA SER A 18 -4.20 -17.35 -0.57
C SER A 18 -4.98 -16.08 -0.22
N ASP A 19 -4.77 -15.50 0.96
CA ASP A 19 -5.46 -14.29 1.41
C ASP A 19 -4.90 -13.05 0.68
N PRO A 20 -5.73 -12.32 -0.10
CA PRO A 20 -5.28 -11.13 -0.80
C PRO A 20 -4.69 -10.05 0.11
N ALA A 21 -5.26 -9.83 1.29
CA ALA A 21 -4.73 -8.87 2.26
C ALA A 21 -3.31 -9.23 2.70
N TYR A 22 -3.07 -10.50 2.96
CA TYR A 22 -1.75 -11.01 3.32
C TYR A 22 -0.74 -10.84 2.18
N GLN A 23 -1.15 -11.12 0.94
CA GLN A 23 -0.29 -10.96 -0.24
C GLN A 23 0.09 -9.50 -0.47
N ILE A 24 -0.87 -8.58 -0.38
CA ILE A 24 -0.63 -7.14 -0.53
C ILE A 24 0.34 -6.64 0.54
N ASN A 25 0.12 -6.98 1.79
CA ASN A 25 0.96 -6.56 2.91
C ASN A 25 2.35 -7.19 2.84
N GLY A 26 2.47 -8.43 2.37
CA GLY A 26 3.74 -9.10 2.15
C GLY A 26 4.58 -8.39 1.10
N LEU A 27 3.98 -8.02 -0.02
CA LEU A 27 4.62 -7.25 -1.07
C LEU A 27 5.03 -5.86 -0.56
N ALA A 28 4.16 -5.19 0.19
CA ALA A 28 4.44 -3.89 0.78
C ALA A 28 5.68 -3.92 1.69
N ARG A 29 5.80 -4.96 2.54
CA ARG A 29 6.96 -5.13 3.41
C ARG A 29 8.26 -5.31 2.61
N MET A 30 8.25 -6.16 1.59
CA MET A 30 9.43 -6.39 0.74
C MET A 30 9.89 -5.11 0.06
N ILE A 31 8.96 -4.35 -0.50
CA ILE A 31 9.23 -3.08 -1.18
C ILE A 31 9.79 -2.05 -0.18
N HIS A 32 9.17 -1.94 0.97
CA HIS A 32 9.58 -0.98 2.00
C HIS A 32 10.97 -1.31 2.57
N GLU A 33 11.29 -2.58 2.79
CA GLU A 33 12.62 -3.01 3.23
C GLU A 33 13.68 -2.63 2.21
N ASP A 34 13.41 -2.81 0.92
CA ASP A 34 14.32 -2.42 -0.14
C ASP A 34 14.49 -0.89 -0.22
N ALA A 35 13.40 -0.15 -0.16
CA ALA A 35 13.41 1.30 -0.12
C ALA A 35 14.20 1.84 1.08
N ASP A 36 14.02 1.23 2.24
CA ASP A 36 14.71 1.61 3.48
C ASP A 36 16.22 1.36 3.38
N ARG A 37 16.64 0.23 2.81
CA ARG A 37 18.06 -0.05 2.55
C ARG A 37 18.71 0.96 1.63
N HIS A 38 17.97 1.53 0.69
CA HIS A 38 18.44 2.55 -0.24
C HIS A 38 18.30 3.99 0.28
N GLY A 39 17.82 4.16 1.52
CA GLY A 39 17.66 5.46 2.15
C GLY A 39 16.55 6.34 1.58
N LEU A 40 15.57 5.76 0.88
CA LEU A 40 14.50 6.53 0.22
C LEU A 40 13.60 7.28 1.21
N TRP A 41 13.52 6.82 2.45
CA TRP A 41 12.71 7.45 3.49
C TRP A 41 13.49 8.39 4.41
N ASP A 42 14.81 8.50 4.25
CA ASP A 42 15.67 9.26 5.17
C ASP A 42 15.31 10.75 5.22
N ASP A 43 15.15 11.38 4.05
CA ASP A 43 14.79 12.80 3.97
C ASP A 43 13.39 13.08 4.52
N PHE A 44 12.44 12.19 4.25
CA PHE A 44 11.10 12.27 4.79
C PHE A 44 11.11 12.19 6.33
N ARG A 45 11.83 11.24 6.89
CA ARG A 45 11.96 11.05 8.34
C ARG A 45 12.64 12.25 9.00
N GLU A 46 13.66 12.78 8.37
CA GLU A 46 14.34 14.01 8.83
C GLU A 46 13.38 15.21 8.84
N ALA A 47 12.65 15.41 7.75
CA ALA A 47 11.65 16.47 7.67
C ALA A 47 10.56 16.34 8.73
N MET A 48 10.13 15.10 9.04
CA MET A 48 9.08 14.84 10.02
C MET A 48 9.51 15.05 11.46
N ARG A 49 10.80 15.08 11.77
CA ARG A 49 11.30 15.41 13.11
C ARG A 49 10.85 16.79 13.59
N ARG A 50 10.57 17.72 12.68
CA ARG A 50 10.03 19.05 13.02
C ARG A 50 8.68 19.01 13.71
N PHE A 51 7.96 17.88 13.60
CA PHE A 51 6.61 17.70 14.16
C PHE A 51 6.60 16.84 15.41
N GLU A 52 7.75 16.45 15.94
CA GLU A 52 7.85 15.56 17.12
C GLU A 52 7.20 16.19 18.37
N ASP A 53 7.29 17.51 18.51
CA ASP A 53 6.75 18.25 19.67
C ASP A 53 5.26 18.60 19.52
N ARG A 54 4.62 18.19 18.43
CA ARG A 54 3.22 18.50 18.17
C ARG A 54 2.32 17.41 18.75
N GLU A 55 1.06 17.76 18.99
CA GLU A 55 0.05 16.78 19.37
C GLU A 55 0.01 15.63 18.36
N ASP A 56 -0.26 14.41 18.83
CA ASP A 56 -0.24 13.21 18.01
C ASP A 56 -1.12 13.31 16.76
N SER A 57 -2.33 13.88 16.88
CA SER A 57 -3.23 14.06 15.74
C SER A 57 -2.67 14.98 14.66
N ALA A 58 -2.08 16.11 15.06
CA ALA A 58 -1.45 17.07 14.14
C ALA A 58 -0.21 16.46 13.48
N ARG A 59 0.61 15.75 14.26
CA ARG A 59 1.80 15.06 13.74
C ARG A 59 1.42 13.98 12.74
N LEU A 60 0.44 13.13 13.05
CA LEU A 60 -0.03 12.08 12.14
C LEU A 60 -0.66 12.64 10.87
N SER A 61 -1.41 13.74 10.98
CA SER A 61 -1.95 14.44 9.82
C SER A 61 -0.84 14.97 8.91
N ALA A 62 0.20 15.59 9.48
CA ALA A 62 1.36 16.07 8.74
C ALA A 62 2.10 14.93 8.04
N LEU A 63 2.31 13.81 8.72
CA LEU A 63 2.94 12.61 8.15
C LEU A 63 2.17 12.13 6.91
N ARG A 64 0.86 12.02 7.00
CA ARG A 64 0.02 11.59 5.88
C ARG A 64 0.06 12.59 4.73
N TYR A 65 -0.01 13.86 5.01
CA TYR A 65 0.04 14.92 4.01
C TYR A 65 1.35 14.88 3.21
N TYR A 66 2.48 14.88 3.90
CA TYR A 66 3.79 14.89 3.25
C TYR A 66 4.14 13.55 2.57
N ALA A 67 3.74 12.43 3.16
CA ALA A 67 3.92 11.11 2.55
C ALA A 67 3.17 10.97 1.23
N THR A 68 2.02 11.61 1.08
CA THR A 68 1.27 11.66 -0.17
C THR A 68 2.10 12.25 -1.31
N GLY A 69 3.04 13.15 -1.02
CA GLY A 69 3.95 13.71 -2.01
C GLY A 69 4.81 12.67 -2.73
N VAL A 70 5.20 11.61 -2.04
CA VAL A 70 5.96 10.49 -2.64
C VAL A 70 5.16 9.83 -3.75
N VAL A 71 3.89 9.53 -3.49
CA VAL A 71 2.97 8.93 -4.46
C VAL A 71 2.64 9.91 -5.58
N SER A 72 2.42 11.18 -5.26
CA SER A 72 2.08 12.23 -6.24
C SER A 72 3.17 12.41 -7.30
N GLY A 73 4.44 12.31 -6.91
CA GLY A 73 5.56 12.37 -7.83
C GLY A 73 5.49 11.27 -8.89
N GLU A 74 5.26 10.05 -8.46
CA GLU A 74 5.13 8.90 -9.36
C GLU A 74 3.90 9.00 -10.26
N VAL A 75 2.77 9.49 -9.74
CA VAL A 75 1.56 9.72 -10.55
C VAL A 75 1.83 10.77 -11.65
N SER A 76 2.59 11.80 -11.33
CA SER A 76 2.98 12.82 -12.31
C SER A 76 3.84 12.23 -13.44
N GLU A 77 4.80 11.37 -13.10
CA GLU A 77 5.63 10.66 -14.08
C GLU A 77 4.81 9.70 -14.93
N MET A 78 3.89 8.96 -14.32
CA MET A 78 2.94 8.10 -15.03
C MET A 78 2.11 8.90 -16.05
N ARG A 79 1.60 10.06 -15.66
CA ARG A 79 0.86 10.95 -16.57
C ARG A 79 1.71 11.40 -17.74
N SER A 80 2.96 11.74 -17.50
CA SER A 80 3.91 12.19 -18.55
C SER A 80 4.24 11.09 -19.56
N ALA A 81 4.10 9.83 -19.17
CA ALA A 81 4.39 8.66 -20.02
C ALA A 81 3.18 8.17 -20.83
N HIS A 82 2.10 8.92 -20.91
CA HIS A 82 0.80 8.48 -21.44
C HIS A 82 0.81 8.04 -22.91
N GLU A 83 1.79 8.48 -23.72
CA GLU A 83 1.85 8.14 -25.14
C GLU A 83 2.54 6.81 -25.45
N ASP A 84 3.35 6.28 -24.53
CA ASP A 84 4.09 5.03 -24.69
C ASP A 84 3.57 3.98 -23.72
N LYS A 85 2.92 2.95 -24.23
CA LYS A 85 2.30 1.89 -23.41
C LYS A 85 3.28 1.19 -22.47
N THR A 86 4.50 0.88 -22.96
CA THR A 86 5.51 0.18 -22.16
C THR A 86 6.02 1.08 -21.03
N HIS A 87 6.36 2.32 -21.35
CA HIS A 87 6.80 3.30 -20.38
C HIS A 87 5.68 3.64 -19.37
N TYR A 88 4.45 3.79 -19.84
CA TYR A 88 3.29 4.03 -18.98
C TYR A 88 3.09 2.88 -17.97
N ALA A 89 3.25 1.63 -18.40
CA ALA A 89 3.13 0.47 -17.52
C ALA A 89 4.23 0.43 -16.45
N GLU A 90 5.45 0.80 -16.80
CA GLU A 90 6.57 0.91 -15.85
C GLU A 90 6.28 1.99 -14.80
N GLU A 91 5.82 3.16 -15.22
CA GLU A 91 5.46 4.24 -14.30
C GLU A 91 4.24 3.89 -13.44
N MET A 92 3.30 3.14 -13.99
CA MET A 92 2.18 2.61 -13.20
C MET A 92 2.68 1.67 -12.09
N ALA A 93 3.67 0.83 -12.38
CA ALA A 93 4.31 -0.02 -11.38
C ALA A 93 4.98 0.81 -10.29
N ASP A 94 5.65 1.90 -10.66
CA ASP A 94 6.29 2.80 -9.69
C ASP A 94 5.26 3.48 -8.77
N VAL A 95 4.10 3.85 -9.29
CA VAL A 95 2.99 4.37 -8.46
C VAL A 95 2.56 3.32 -7.41
N LEU A 96 2.40 2.08 -7.80
CA LEU A 96 2.03 1.01 -6.87
C LEU A 96 3.13 0.77 -5.83
N ILE A 97 4.38 0.73 -6.26
CA ILE A 97 5.55 0.57 -5.39
C ILE A 97 5.60 1.71 -4.35
N ALA A 98 5.44 2.95 -4.79
CA ALA A 98 5.43 4.11 -3.90
C ALA A 98 4.27 4.05 -2.89
N LEU A 99 3.09 3.64 -3.34
CA LEU A 99 1.91 3.53 -2.48
C LEU A 99 2.08 2.45 -1.41
N LEU A 100 2.57 1.29 -1.79
CA LEU A 100 2.81 0.17 -0.86
C LEU A 100 3.91 0.51 0.15
N SER A 101 4.99 1.15 -0.29
CA SER A 101 6.06 1.62 0.60
C SER A 101 5.55 2.67 1.59
N THR A 102 4.72 3.59 1.12
CA THR A 102 4.10 4.61 1.97
C THR A 102 3.20 4.00 3.03
N ALA A 103 2.41 3.00 2.67
CA ALA A 103 1.55 2.30 3.62
C ALA A 103 2.37 1.69 4.77
N GLU A 104 3.49 1.03 4.45
CA GLU A 104 4.37 0.46 5.46
C GLU A 104 5.04 1.53 6.33
N GLU A 105 5.53 2.62 5.73
CA GLU A 105 6.12 3.74 6.48
C GLU A 105 5.14 4.34 7.49
N LEU A 106 3.87 4.45 7.11
CA LEU A 106 2.80 4.98 7.96
C LEU A 106 2.14 3.90 8.84
N ARG A 107 2.58 2.66 8.76
CA ARG A 107 2.02 1.52 9.49
C ARG A 107 0.53 1.31 9.24
N ILE A 108 0.14 1.42 7.98
CA ILE A 108 -1.23 1.18 7.53
C ILE A 108 -1.35 -0.25 7.01
N ASP A 109 -2.32 -0.99 7.52
CA ASP A 109 -2.71 -2.31 6.98
C ASP A 109 -3.51 -2.11 5.69
N LEU A 110 -2.79 -1.83 4.60
CA LEU A 110 -3.40 -1.51 3.32
C LEU A 110 -4.10 -2.73 2.71
N GLY A 111 -3.57 -3.93 2.93
CA GLY A 111 -4.18 -5.15 2.42
C GLY A 111 -5.61 -5.34 2.94
N SER A 112 -5.82 -5.19 4.24
CA SER A 112 -7.15 -5.27 4.85
C SER A 112 -8.07 -4.14 4.38
N GLU A 113 -7.55 -2.93 4.21
CA GLU A 113 -8.31 -1.79 3.71
C GLU A 113 -8.77 -2.00 2.26
N VAL A 114 -7.92 -2.57 1.41
CA VAL A 114 -8.30 -2.89 0.02
C VAL A 114 -9.45 -3.89 -0.01
N VAL A 115 -9.34 -4.97 0.76
CA VAL A 115 -10.39 -6.01 0.82
C VAL A 115 -11.69 -5.42 1.35
N ARG A 116 -11.63 -4.66 2.43
CA ARG A 116 -12.81 -3.97 3.02
C ARG A 116 -13.46 -3.03 2.01
N LYS A 117 -12.66 -2.25 1.31
CA LYS A 117 -13.16 -1.28 0.33
C LYS A 117 -13.79 -1.96 -0.89
N MET A 118 -13.23 -3.08 -1.33
CA MET A 118 -13.82 -3.88 -2.40
C MET A 118 -15.22 -4.37 -2.03
N GLU A 119 -15.44 -4.83 -0.79
CA GLU A 119 -16.75 -5.25 -0.30
C GLU A 119 -17.74 -4.09 -0.25
N ILE A 120 -17.31 -2.93 0.19
CA ILE A 120 -18.13 -1.70 0.17
C ILE A 120 -18.53 -1.35 -1.27
N ASN A 121 -17.58 -1.38 -2.19
CA ASN A 121 -17.81 -1.03 -3.60
C ASN A 121 -18.79 -1.97 -4.30
N LYS A 122 -18.80 -3.26 -3.95
CA LYS A 122 -19.77 -4.23 -4.46
C LYS A 122 -21.21 -3.85 -4.11
N ARG A 123 -21.41 -3.20 -2.96
CA ARG A 123 -22.73 -2.84 -2.42
C ARG A 123 -23.16 -1.42 -2.79
N ARG A 124 -22.26 -0.60 -3.36
CA ARG A 124 -22.57 0.78 -3.72
C ARG A 124 -23.36 0.84 -5.02
N PRO A 125 -24.42 1.69 -5.09
CA PRO A 125 -25.04 2.00 -6.36
C PRO A 125 -24.01 2.68 -7.27
N TRP A 126 -23.91 2.24 -8.52
CA TRP A 126 -23.03 2.85 -9.49
C TRP A 126 -23.58 4.20 -9.94
N LYS A 127 -22.72 5.22 -9.98
CA LYS A 127 -23.09 6.61 -10.32
C LYS A 127 -23.76 6.76 -11.70
N HIS A 128 -23.69 5.77 -12.57
CA HIS A 128 -24.15 5.83 -13.94
C HIS A 128 -25.27 4.84 -14.26
N GLY A 129 -25.99 4.39 -13.25
CA GLY A 129 -27.28 3.69 -13.44
C GLY A 129 -27.23 2.30 -14.06
N LYS A 130 -26.04 1.69 -14.16
CA LYS A 130 -25.95 0.27 -14.49
C LYS A 130 -25.92 -0.54 -13.19
N GLU A 131 -27.08 -1.00 -12.79
CA GLU A 131 -27.17 -1.99 -11.74
C GLU A 131 -26.59 -3.31 -12.25
N GLU A 132 -25.81 -3.99 -11.41
CA GLU A 132 -25.48 -5.38 -11.66
C GLU A 132 -26.80 -6.18 -11.66
N GLN A 133 -27.07 -6.77 -12.79
CA GLN A 133 -28.14 -7.74 -12.92
C GLN A 133 -27.73 -9.08 -12.36
#